data_1b2623e63284911fdd6d0b7b2d074fc1
#
_entry.id   1b2623e63284911fdd6d0b7b2d074fc1
#
_cell.length_a   1.000
_cell.length_b   1.000
_cell.length_c   1.000
_cell.angle_alpha   90.00
_cell.angle_beta   90.00
_cell.angle_gamma   90.00
#
_symmetry.space_group_name_H-M   'P 1'
#
loop_
_entity.id
_entity.type
_entity.pdbx_description
1 polymer ?
#
loop_
_entity_poly.entity_id
_entity_poly.type
_entity_poly.pdbx_seq_one_letter_code
_entity_poly.pdbx_strand_id
1 'polypeptide(L)'
;MNGPDGPGPDAAPPRPLNVLQVCDHLGWEGSRMHGVKRLFAWMIPRFDRTRFNVSLVSLRKKDLSEETLDALGIDIEYLHRSKFDPATLTALLKIIDRKQIDILHLHGYGATTFGRLAGAMRGLPAILHEHANLTDTPWFQKVADRLLEPYTDIALAVSKSTADFVRGARLVRDEKIKVVYLGAPVEEFSQPRTPEEIAAARHALGIREGEFAAGTVTRLHDSKGNEYLVEAARLVVDRHPEARFFLAGEGPLRPALEAQAQRLGLGDRFVFVGFVKDVATTLSAFDLSVFPSLWEGTPLTAFEALASARPIVATDADGLTDILDAGRTAWIVPKRNAAALAEKIVYAIEHPDERARLAANAGESSKNFDVTAFVRKMERLYTLLHHVSRPTKRRGILTQDLSFLTRGEAA
;
A
#
# COMPACT_ATOMS: atom_id res chain seq x y z
N MET A 1 37.78 7.64 -34.49
CA MET A 1 37.46 8.52 -33.36
C MET A 1 36.01 8.95 -33.51
N ASN A 2 35.12 8.33 -32.85
CA ASN A 2 33.80 8.84 -32.51
C ASN A 2 33.40 8.05 -31.26
N GLY A 3 33.37 8.76 -30.12
CA GLY A 3 33.07 8.20 -28.81
C GLY A 3 31.63 7.76 -28.69
N PRO A 4 31.31 6.96 -27.68
CA PRO A 4 29.95 6.50 -27.38
C PRO A 4 29.25 7.52 -26.47
N ASP A 5 28.93 8.72 -26.98
CA ASP A 5 28.02 9.62 -26.30
C ASP A 5 26.57 9.26 -26.65
N GLY A 6 26.09 8.17 -26.03
CA GLY A 6 24.68 7.97 -25.87
C GLY A 6 24.16 8.95 -24.80
N PRO A 7 22.91 9.43 -24.91
CA PRO A 7 22.34 10.35 -23.92
C PRO A 7 22.46 9.74 -22.53
N GLY A 8 22.92 10.54 -21.57
CA GLY A 8 23.08 10.10 -20.18
C GLY A 8 21.74 9.62 -19.58
N PRO A 9 21.77 8.91 -18.43
CA PRO A 9 20.60 8.29 -17.81
C PRO A 9 19.47 9.28 -17.44
N ASP A 10 19.73 10.59 -17.47
CA ASP A 10 18.77 11.65 -17.20
C ASP A 10 18.26 12.35 -18.47
N ALA A 11 18.69 11.93 -19.67
CA ALA A 11 18.19 12.50 -20.91
C ALA A 11 16.73 12.13 -21.15
N ALA A 12 15.89 13.14 -21.40
CA ALA A 12 14.49 12.91 -21.74
C ALA A 12 14.37 12.05 -23.01
N PRO A 13 13.49 11.04 -23.06
CA PRO A 13 13.26 10.25 -24.25
C PRO A 13 12.66 11.14 -25.36
N PRO A 14 12.86 10.79 -26.64
CA PRO A 14 12.37 11.57 -27.79
C PRO A 14 10.82 11.67 -27.87
N ARG A 15 10.13 10.81 -27.18
CA ARG A 15 8.66 10.80 -26.95
C ARG A 15 8.38 10.33 -25.51
N PRO A 16 7.20 10.61 -24.95
CA PRO A 16 6.79 10.02 -23.68
C PRO A 16 6.89 8.48 -23.72
N LEU A 17 7.39 7.89 -22.63
CA LEU A 17 7.41 6.43 -22.47
C LEU A 17 6.01 5.90 -22.12
N ASN A 18 5.56 4.91 -22.86
CA ASN A 18 4.29 4.26 -22.63
C ASN A 18 4.46 3.12 -21.62
N VAL A 19 3.96 3.32 -20.41
CA VAL A 19 4.06 2.35 -19.30
C VAL A 19 2.70 1.68 -19.09
N LEU A 20 2.67 0.34 -19.11
CA LEU A 20 1.47 -0.42 -18.81
C LEU A 20 1.55 -0.99 -17.40
N GLN A 21 0.70 -0.46 -16.51
CA GLN A 21 0.42 -1.06 -15.21
C GLN A 21 -0.58 -2.19 -15.42
N VAL A 22 -0.27 -3.40 -15.01
CA VAL A 22 -1.18 -4.55 -15.09
C VAL A 22 -1.43 -5.10 -13.71
N CYS A 23 -2.68 -5.20 -13.27
CA CYS A 23 -3.04 -5.77 -11.97
C CYS A 23 -4.09 -6.88 -12.09
N ASP A 24 -4.05 -7.82 -11.15
CA ASP A 24 -5.04 -8.92 -11.12
C ASP A 24 -6.46 -8.39 -10.88
N HIS A 25 -6.59 -7.41 -9.98
CA HIS A 25 -7.86 -6.77 -9.64
C HIS A 25 -7.62 -5.43 -8.92
N LEU A 26 -8.58 -4.53 -9.02
CA LEU A 26 -8.58 -3.24 -8.33
C LEU A 26 -9.36 -3.27 -7.01
N GLY A 27 -10.13 -4.31 -6.78
CA GLY A 27 -10.91 -4.54 -5.57
C GLY A 27 -11.48 -5.95 -5.53
N TRP A 28 -12.16 -6.28 -4.43
CA TRP A 28 -12.93 -7.51 -4.26
C TRP A 28 -14.41 -7.20 -4.47
N GLU A 29 -15.19 -8.17 -4.94
CA GLU A 29 -16.64 -8.00 -5.11
C GLU A 29 -17.27 -7.49 -3.79
N GLY A 30 -17.97 -6.35 -3.87
CA GLY A 30 -18.52 -5.65 -2.70
C GLY A 30 -17.58 -4.72 -1.93
N SER A 31 -16.30 -4.63 -2.28
CA SER A 31 -15.35 -3.69 -1.65
C SER A 31 -15.39 -2.33 -2.35
N ARG A 32 -15.62 -1.24 -1.58
CA ARG A 32 -15.61 0.13 -2.12
C ARG A 32 -14.20 0.69 -2.32
N MET A 33 -13.21 0.21 -1.58
CA MET A 33 -11.83 0.67 -1.71
C MET A 33 -10.84 -0.46 -1.37
N HIS A 34 -9.82 -0.62 -2.21
CA HIS A 34 -8.72 -1.56 -2.02
C HIS A 34 -7.38 -0.82 -2.04
N GLY A 35 -6.38 -1.30 -1.26
CA GLY A 35 -5.09 -0.60 -1.14
C GLY A 35 -4.39 -0.37 -2.47
N VAL A 36 -4.34 -1.39 -3.35
CA VAL A 36 -3.71 -1.27 -4.69
C VAL A 36 -4.42 -0.22 -5.55
N LYS A 37 -5.77 -0.19 -5.52
CA LYS A 37 -6.54 0.83 -6.23
C LYS A 37 -6.22 2.23 -5.72
N ARG A 38 -6.17 2.40 -4.40
CA ARG A 38 -5.84 3.66 -3.77
C ARG A 38 -4.43 4.13 -4.14
N LEU A 39 -3.49 3.19 -4.19
CA LEU A 39 -2.14 3.47 -4.67
C LEU A 39 -2.16 3.99 -6.11
N PHE A 40 -2.90 3.35 -7.03
CA PHE A 40 -3.01 3.84 -8.41
C PHE A 40 -3.67 5.21 -8.50
N ALA A 41 -4.71 5.47 -7.70
CA ALA A 41 -5.36 6.78 -7.62
C ALA A 41 -4.39 7.89 -7.17
N TRP A 42 -3.46 7.57 -6.29
CA TRP A 42 -2.44 8.51 -5.85
C TRP A 42 -1.27 8.63 -6.82
N MET A 43 -0.79 7.52 -7.35
CA MET A 43 0.44 7.44 -8.12
C MET A 43 0.26 7.93 -9.57
N ILE A 44 -0.78 7.43 -10.28
CA ILE A 44 -0.88 7.66 -11.73
C ILE A 44 -1.01 9.14 -12.11
N PRO A 45 -1.82 9.97 -11.41
CA PRO A 45 -1.92 11.39 -11.73
C PRO A 45 -0.64 12.20 -11.47
N ARG A 46 0.30 11.68 -10.67
CA ARG A 46 1.55 12.33 -10.27
C ARG A 46 2.72 12.08 -11.20
N PHE A 47 2.59 11.20 -12.20
CA PHE A 47 3.62 11.06 -13.23
C PHE A 47 3.72 12.31 -14.10
N ASP A 48 4.95 12.65 -14.47
CA ASP A 48 5.22 13.71 -15.47
C ASP A 48 4.68 13.26 -16.85
N ARG A 49 3.52 13.79 -17.23
CA ARG A 49 2.82 13.44 -18.48
C ARG A 49 3.58 13.86 -19.74
N THR A 50 4.56 14.76 -19.63
CA THR A 50 5.44 15.11 -20.76
C THR A 50 6.46 14.01 -21.05
N ARG A 51 6.74 13.14 -20.06
CA ARG A 51 7.73 12.07 -20.12
C ARG A 51 7.12 10.67 -20.09
N PHE A 52 5.95 10.49 -19.51
CA PHE A 52 5.33 9.18 -19.27
C PHE A 52 3.83 9.20 -19.58
N ASN A 53 3.41 8.23 -20.41
CA ASN A 53 2.01 7.87 -20.60
C ASN A 53 1.74 6.59 -19.82
N VAL A 54 1.02 6.68 -18.71
CA VAL A 54 0.72 5.52 -17.86
C VAL A 54 -0.71 5.06 -18.08
N SER A 55 -0.86 3.83 -18.58
CA SER A 55 -2.15 3.15 -18.73
C SER A 55 -2.29 2.04 -17.68
N LEU A 56 -3.52 1.71 -17.29
CA LEU A 56 -3.81 0.67 -16.32
C LEU A 56 -4.69 -0.42 -16.96
N VAL A 57 -4.33 -1.68 -16.72
CA VAL A 57 -5.13 -2.86 -17.08
C VAL A 57 -5.48 -3.63 -15.83
N SER A 58 -6.75 -3.92 -15.61
CA SER A 58 -7.23 -4.88 -14.62
C SER A 58 -7.65 -6.17 -15.32
N LEU A 59 -7.17 -7.32 -14.85
CA LEU A 59 -7.56 -8.61 -15.43
C LEU A 59 -9.04 -8.89 -15.17
N ARG A 60 -9.58 -8.49 -14.03
CA ARG A 60 -10.98 -8.71 -13.67
C ARG A 60 -11.92 -7.67 -14.26
N LYS A 61 -13.22 -7.90 -14.06
CA LYS A 61 -14.30 -6.97 -14.42
C LYS A 61 -14.28 -5.73 -13.52
N LYS A 62 -14.93 -4.68 -14.00
CA LYS A 62 -15.25 -3.46 -13.27
C LYS A 62 -15.99 -3.78 -11.95
N ASP A 63 -15.61 -3.13 -10.84
CA ASP A 63 -16.31 -3.21 -9.56
C ASP A 63 -16.94 -1.85 -9.16
N LEU A 64 -17.75 -1.84 -8.11
CA LEU A 64 -18.49 -0.65 -7.66
C LEU A 64 -17.60 0.54 -7.22
N SER A 65 -16.31 0.34 -7.07
CA SER A 65 -15.39 1.34 -6.52
C SER A 65 -14.70 2.21 -7.59
N GLU A 66 -15.05 2.07 -8.87
CA GLU A 66 -14.27 2.62 -9.98
C GLU A 66 -14.56 4.07 -10.33
N GLU A 67 -15.68 4.62 -9.87
CA GLU A 67 -15.99 6.04 -10.04
C GLU A 67 -14.84 6.95 -9.61
N THR A 68 -14.03 6.51 -8.61
CA THR A 68 -12.88 7.27 -8.12
C THR A 68 -11.74 7.35 -9.14
N LEU A 69 -11.44 6.27 -9.87
CA LEU A 69 -10.37 6.25 -10.87
C LEU A 69 -10.81 6.94 -12.17
N ASP A 70 -12.06 6.72 -12.57
CA ASP A 70 -12.66 7.39 -13.75
C ASP A 70 -12.65 8.92 -13.57
N ALA A 71 -13.01 9.41 -12.36
CA ALA A 71 -12.99 10.83 -12.03
C ALA A 71 -11.57 11.46 -12.10
N LEU A 72 -10.52 10.65 -11.96
CA LEU A 72 -9.12 11.09 -12.07
C LEU A 72 -8.60 11.06 -13.53
N GLY A 73 -9.43 10.64 -14.48
CA GLY A 73 -9.05 10.54 -15.89
C GLY A 73 -7.97 9.49 -16.15
N ILE A 74 -7.93 8.41 -15.35
CA ILE A 74 -6.98 7.32 -15.53
C ILE A 74 -7.47 6.42 -16.66
N ASP A 75 -6.62 6.17 -17.65
CA ASP A 75 -6.89 5.27 -18.77
C ASP A 75 -6.85 3.80 -18.31
N ILE A 76 -8.02 3.19 -18.11
CA ILE A 76 -8.17 1.83 -17.56
C ILE A 76 -8.90 0.93 -18.56
N GLU A 77 -8.33 -0.27 -18.77
CA GLU A 77 -8.97 -1.35 -19.52
C GLU A 77 -9.25 -2.56 -18.62
N TYR A 78 -10.45 -3.13 -18.72
CA TYR A 78 -10.88 -4.32 -17.97
C TYR A 78 -10.96 -5.51 -18.91
N LEU A 79 -10.18 -6.57 -18.62
CA LEU A 79 -10.11 -7.73 -19.50
C LEU A 79 -11.23 -8.75 -19.26
N HIS A 80 -11.93 -8.67 -18.13
CA HIS A 80 -12.96 -9.64 -17.72
C HIS A 80 -12.42 -11.09 -17.70
N ARG A 81 -11.19 -11.29 -17.19
CA ARG A 81 -10.47 -12.56 -17.15
C ARG A 81 -10.15 -12.99 -15.73
N SER A 82 -9.99 -14.28 -15.52
CA SER A 82 -9.41 -14.78 -14.28
C SER A 82 -7.88 -14.70 -14.33
N LYS A 83 -7.23 -14.74 -13.16
CA LYS A 83 -5.77 -14.76 -13.05
C LYS A 83 -5.10 -16.01 -13.65
N PHE A 84 -5.89 -17.00 -14.13
CA PHE A 84 -5.41 -18.24 -14.76
C PHE A 84 -5.90 -18.39 -16.20
N ASP A 85 -6.66 -17.43 -16.75
CA ASP A 85 -7.18 -17.50 -18.11
C ASP A 85 -6.07 -17.23 -19.14
N PRO A 86 -5.67 -18.22 -19.96
CA PRO A 86 -4.60 -18.05 -20.94
C PRO A 86 -4.93 -17.03 -22.04
N ALA A 87 -6.21 -16.72 -22.29
CA ALA A 87 -6.60 -15.67 -23.23
C ALA A 87 -6.17 -14.27 -22.76
N THR A 88 -5.78 -14.12 -21.48
CA THR A 88 -5.15 -12.91 -20.96
C THR A 88 -3.89 -12.54 -21.74
N LEU A 89 -3.06 -13.53 -22.11
CA LEU A 89 -1.86 -13.29 -22.91
C LEU A 89 -2.18 -12.61 -24.23
N THR A 90 -3.14 -13.15 -24.98
CA THR A 90 -3.53 -12.57 -26.28
C THR A 90 -4.11 -11.16 -26.12
N ALA A 91 -4.90 -10.92 -25.06
CA ALA A 91 -5.43 -9.59 -24.77
C ALA A 91 -4.31 -8.58 -24.45
N LEU A 92 -3.35 -8.97 -23.60
CA LEU A 92 -2.20 -8.13 -23.27
C LEU A 92 -1.34 -7.81 -24.49
N LEU A 93 -1.07 -8.80 -25.36
CA LEU A 93 -0.32 -8.57 -26.60
C LEU A 93 -0.99 -7.53 -27.50
N LYS A 94 -2.32 -7.61 -27.67
CA LYS A 94 -3.07 -6.63 -28.45
C LYS A 94 -2.99 -5.22 -27.86
N ILE A 95 -3.05 -5.08 -26.53
CA ILE A 95 -2.93 -3.79 -25.85
C ILE A 95 -1.52 -3.25 -25.99
N ILE A 96 -0.51 -4.08 -25.80
CA ILE A 96 0.92 -3.72 -25.97
C ILE A 96 1.16 -3.15 -27.36
N ASP A 97 0.69 -3.85 -28.39
CA ASP A 97 0.89 -3.46 -29.79
C ASP A 97 0.10 -2.16 -30.12
N ARG A 98 -1.16 -2.08 -29.70
CA ARG A 98 -2.01 -0.91 -29.95
C ARG A 98 -1.52 0.36 -29.26
N LYS A 99 -1.11 0.26 -27.97
CA LYS A 99 -0.63 1.38 -27.17
C LYS A 99 0.87 1.62 -27.30
N GLN A 100 1.58 0.83 -28.11
CA GLN A 100 3.03 0.93 -28.28
C GLN A 100 3.78 0.96 -26.93
N ILE A 101 3.51 -0.01 -26.09
CA ILE A 101 4.04 -0.08 -24.72
C ILE A 101 5.55 -0.27 -24.74
N ASP A 102 6.26 0.46 -23.90
CA ASP A 102 7.70 0.38 -23.71
C ASP A 102 8.10 -0.43 -22.47
N ILE A 103 7.25 -0.40 -21.41
CA ILE A 103 7.56 -1.00 -20.11
C ILE A 103 6.30 -1.65 -19.53
N LEU A 104 6.47 -2.83 -18.94
CA LEU A 104 5.44 -3.55 -18.20
C LEU A 104 5.71 -3.47 -16.70
N HIS A 105 4.74 -2.98 -15.91
CA HIS A 105 4.77 -2.97 -14.46
C HIS A 105 3.61 -3.81 -13.93
N LEU A 106 3.92 -4.93 -13.27
CA LEU A 106 3.02 -6.05 -13.09
C LEU A 106 2.72 -6.29 -11.60
N HIS A 107 1.42 -6.33 -11.24
CA HIS A 107 0.95 -6.42 -9.87
C HIS A 107 0.03 -7.62 -9.67
N GLY A 108 0.46 -8.58 -8.86
CA GLY A 108 -0.27 -9.80 -8.59
C GLY A 108 0.10 -10.96 -9.50
N TYR A 109 -0.45 -12.13 -9.22
CA TYR A 109 0.02 -13.39 -9.81
C TYR A 109 -0.28 -13.53 -11.30
N GLY A 110 -1.52 -13.32 -11.72
CA GLY A 110 -1.92 -13.46 -13.13
C GLY A 110 -1.26 -12.39 -13.99
N ALA A 111 -1.24 -11.14 -13.50
CA ALA A 111 -0.56 -10.03 -14.15
C ALA A 111 0.93 -10.32 -14.35
N THR A 112 1.64 -10.81 -13.32
CA THR A 112 3.06 -11.14 -13.42
C THR A 112 3.33 -12.34 -14.33
N THR A 113 2.45 -13.34 -14.36
CA THR A 113 2.61 -14.52 -15.23
C THR A 113 2.43 -14.15 -16.69
N PHE A 114 1.29 -13.60 -17.07
CA PHE A 114 1.00 -13.26 -18.46
C PHE A 114 1.76 -12.03 -18.94
N GLY A 115 2.02 -11.06 -18.06
CA GLY A 115 2.81 -9.89 -18.39
C GLY A 115 4.26 -10.23 -18.73
N ARG A 116 4.92 -11.10 -17.95
CA ARG A 116 6.29 -11.59 -18.28
C ARG A 116 6.34 -12.35 -19.59
N LEU A 117 5.34 -13.19 -19.86
CA LEU A 117 5.22 -13.88 -21.15
C LEU A 117 5.06 -12.89 -22.30
N ALA A 118 4.15 -11.92 -22.18
CA ALA A 118 3.95 -10.89 -23.19
C ALA A 118 5.20 -10.04 -23.40
N GLY A 119 5.86 -9.65 -22.31
CA GLY A 119 7.14 -8.92 -22.34
C GLY A 119 8.23 -9.71 -23.06
N ALA A 120 8.34 -11.02 -22.77
CA ALA A 120 9.27 -11.90 -23.45
C ALA A 120 9.03 -11.98 -24.96
N MET A 121 7.76 -12.04 -25.38
CA MET A 121 7.37 -12.10 -26.79
C MET A 121 7.57 -10.79 -27.55
N ARG A 122 7.61 -9.66 -26.86
CA ARG A 122 7.81 -8.32 -27.45
C ARG A 122 9.15 -7.68 -27.14
N GLY A 123 10.01 -8.37 -26.38
CA GLY A 123 11.31 -7.84 -25.97
C GLY A 123 11.21 -6.66 -24.97
N LEU A 124 10.11 -6.55 -24.24
CA LEU A 124 9.86 -5.46 -23.29
C LEU A 124 10.38 -5.80 -21.89
N PRO A 125 10.90 -4.82 -21.14
CA PRO A 125 11.24 -4.99 -19.74
C PRO A 125 9.98 -5.18 -18.88
N ALA A 126 10.10 -6.06 -17.87
CA ALA A 126 9.02 -6.38 -16.96
C ALA A 126 9.46 -6.21 -15.50
N ILE A 127 8.73 -5.34 -14.78
CA ILE A 127 8.84 -5.13 -13.34
C ILE A 127 7.79 -6.02 -12.66
N LEU A 128 8.21 -6.88 -11.75
CA LEU A 128 7.32 -7.57 -10.83
C LEU A 128 7.18 -6.71 -9.57
N HIS A 129 5.96 -6.33 -9.18
CA HIS A 129 5.71 -5.55 -7.96
C HIS A 129 4.76 -6.31 -7.03
N GLU A 130 5.27 -6.76 -5.89
CA GLU A 130 4.52 -7.54 -4.93
C GLU A 130 4.06 -6.67 -3.76
N HIS A 131 2.76 -6.76 -3.43
CA HIS A 131 2.11 -5.91 -2.43
C HIS A 131 1.68 -6.67 -1.16
N ALA A 132 1.73 -7.99 -1.17
CA ALA A 132 1.27 -8.81 -0.05
C ALA A 132 1.97 -10.16 -0.02
N ASN A 133 2.08 -10.72 1.17
CA ASN A 133 2.58 -12.08 1.39
C ASN A 133 1.39 -13.03 1.31
N LEU A 134 1.34 -13.88 0.28
CA LEU A 134 0.34 -14.93 0.18
C LEU A 134 0.83 -16.15 0.96
N THR A 135 0.01 -16.65 1.87
CA THR A 135 0.37 -17.77 2.75
C THR A 135 0.53 -19.09 1.97
N ASP A 136 -0.27 -19.28 0.91
CA ASP A 136 -0.28 -20.49 0.12
C ASP A 136 0.00 -20.23 -1.35
N THR A 137 1.18 -20.61 -1.80
CA THR A 137 1.53 -20.58 -3.22
C THR A 137 1.46 -22.01 -3.78
N PRO A 138 0.47 -22.34 -4.65
CA PRO A 138 0.36 -23.66 -5.25
C PRO A 138 1.63 -24.05 -6.02
N TRP A 139 1.94 -25.34 -6.03
CA TRP A 139 3.16 -25.83 -6.68
C TRP A 139 3.30 -25.44 -8.15
N PHE A 140 2.20 -25.43 -8.91
CA PHE A 140 2.21 -25.04 -10.32
C PHE A 140 2.56 -23.55 -10.52
N GLN A 141 2.21 -22.69 -9.54
CA GLN A 141 2.62 -21.29 -9.54
C GLN A 141 4.13 -21.18 -9.35
N LYS A 142 4.73 -21.95 -8.43
CA LYS A 142 6.18 -21.98 -8.24
C LYS A 142 6.92 -22.44 -9.49
N VAL A 143 6.38 -23.45 -10.18
CA VAL A 143 6.95 -23.90 -11.48
C VAL A 143 6.88 -22.78 -12.51
N ALA A 144 5.73 -22.12 -12.66
CA ALA A 144 5.58 -21.00 -13.60
C ALA A 144 6.53 -19.85 -13.24
N ASP A 145 6.64 -19.48 -11.98
CA ASP A 145 7.53 -18.41 -11.51
C ASP A 145 9.00 -18.76 -11.78
N ARG A 146 9.41 -20.02 -11.57
CA ARG A 146 10.76 -20.50 -11.89
C ARG A 146 11.09 -20.38 -13.38
N LEU A 147 10.16 -20.77 -14.25
CA LEU A 147 10.34 -20.69 -15.70
C LEU A 147 10.34 -19.24 -16.21
N LEU A 148 9.60 -18.36 -15.54
CA LEU A 148 9.46 -16.95 -15.93
C LEU A 148 10.45 -16.02 -15.24
N GLU A 149 11.23 -16.49 -14.26
CA GLU A 149 12.25 -15.68 -13.58
C GLU A 149 13.22 -14.97 -14.53
N PRO A 150 13.73 -15.60 -15.61
CA PRO A 150 14.62 -14.92 -16.56
C PRO A 150 13.98 -13.70 -17.25
N TYR A 151 12.67 -13.63 -17.29
CA TYR A 151 11.90 -12.53 -17.88
C TYR A 151 11.44 -11.48 -16.85
N THR A 152 11.94 -11.57 -15.62
CA THR A 152 11.81 -10.51 -14.61
C THR A 152 13.09 -9.68 -14.67
N ASP A 153 13.01 -8.42 -15.04
CA ASP A 153 14.16 -7.52 -15.05
C ASP A 153 14.47 -7.05 -13.64
N ILE A 154 13.45 -6.64 -12.89
CA ILE A 154 13.53 -6.24 -11.49
C ILE A 154 12.25 -6.65 -10.75
N ALA A 155 12.38 -6.94 -9.47
CA ALA A 155 11.25 -7.22 -8.57
C ALA A 155 11.24 -6.19 -7.42
N LEU A 156 10.12 -5.50 -7.27
CA LEU A 156 9.87 -4.55 -6.21
C LEU A 156 9.03 -5.23 -5.13
N ALA A 157 9.46 -5.10 -3.90
CA ALA A 157 8.75 -5.59 -2.71
C ALA A 157 8.43 -4.40 -1.81
N VAL A 158 7.19 -4.32 -1.33
CA VAL A 158 6.74 -3.18 -0.51
C VAL A 158 7.23 -3.23 0.94
N SER A 159 7.83 -4.35 1.38
CA SER A 159 8.41 -4.54 2.70
C SER A 159 9.53 -5.59 2.67
N LYS A 160 10.29 -5.72 3.76
CA LYS A 160 11.32 -6.77 3.90
C LYS A 160 10.69 -8.16 3.87
N SER A 161 9.59 -8.37 4.57
CA SER A 161 8.87 -9.65 4.56
C SER A 161 8.31 -9.98 3.17
N THR A 162 7.87 -8.97 2.41
CA THR A 162 7.46 -9.16 1.02
C THR A 162 8.65 -9.50 0.12
N ALA A 163 9.84 -8.96 0.39
CA ALA A 163 11.06 -9.37 -0.34
C ALA A 163 11.40 -10.84 -0.06
N ASP A 164 11.26 -11.30 1.19
CA ASP A 164 11.44 -12.71 1.54
C ASP A 164 10.42 -13.62 0.84
N PHE A 165 9.17 -13.17 0.74
CA PHE A 165 8.14 -13.85 -0.03
C PHE A 165 8.50 -13.92 -1.54
N VAL A 166 8.96 -12.83 -2.13
CA VAL A 166 9.38 -12.79 -3.54
C VAL A 166 10.55 -13.76 -3.78
N ARG A 167 11.51 -13.81 -2.86
CA ARG A 167 12.64 -14.74 -2.90
C ARG A 167 12.18 -16.21 -2.80
N GLY A 168 11.37 -16.52 -1.79
CA GLY A 168 11.01 -17.90 -1.43
C GLY A 168 9.86 -18.47 -2.24
N ALA A 169 8.81 -17.67 -2.51
CA ALA A 169 7.58 -18.12 -3.17
C ALA A 169 7.55 -17.79 -4.67
N ARG A 170 8.09 -16.63 -5.08
CA ARG A 170 8.20 -16.22 -6.49
C ARG A 170 9.50 -16.66 -7.15
N LEU A 171 10.44 -17.19 -6.36
CA LEU A 171 11.73 -17.73 -6.81
C LEU A 171 12.56 -16.74 -7.65
N VAL A 172 12.44 -15.45 -7.35
CA VAL A 172 13.23 -14.40 -7.97
C VAL A 172 14.60 -14.32 -7.29
N ARG A 173 15.66 -14.13 -8.06
CA ARG A 173 17.04 -14.01 -7.56
C ARG A 173 17.22 -12.71 -6.77
N ASP A 174 17.99 -12.77 -5.68
CA ASP A 174 18.21 -11.66 -4.75
C ASP A 174 18.70 -10.38 -5.43
N GLU A 175 19.58 -10.50 -6.39
CA GLU A 175 20.12 -9.34 -7.12
C GLU A 175 19.06 -8.49 -7.79
N LYS A 176 17.91 -9.10 -8.19
CA LYS A 176 16.78 -8.44 -8.82
C LYS A 176 15.78 -7.85 -7.80
N ILE A 177 15.83 -8.26 -6.54
CA ILE A 177 14.86 -7.84 -5.52
C ILE A 177 15.28 -6.50 -4.90
N LYS A 178 14.35 -5.54 -4.88
CA LYS A 178 14.53 -4.25 -4.20
C LYS A 178 13.33 -3.97 -3.31
N VAL A 179 13.59 -3.62 -2.06
CA VAL A 179 12.54 -3.14 -1.14
C VAL A 179 12.30 -1.67 -1.46
N VAL A 180 11.08 -1.34 -1.84
CA VAL A 180 10.65 0.02 -2.14
C VAL A 180 9.36 0.28 -1.38
N TYR A 181 9.46 1.06 -0.32
CA TYR A 181 8.29 1.42 0.47
C TYR A 181 7.35 2.29 -0.36
N LEU A 182 6.05 2.02 -0.22
CA LEU A 182 5.01 2.88 -0.77
C LEU A 182 4.95 4.18 0.03
N GLY A 183 3.96 5.02 -0.27
CA GLY A 183 3.74 6.25 0.48
C GLY A 183 2.29 6.68 0.40
N ALA A 184 1.98 7.74 1.15
CA ALA A 184 0.73 8.48 1.07
C ALA A 184 0.99 9.88 0.47
N PRO A 185 -0.05 10.60 0.01
CA PRO A 185 0.08 12.02 -0.34
C PRO A 185 0.25 12.85 0.95
N VAL A 186 1.50 12.94 1.41
CA VAL A 186 1.84 13.57 2.71
C VAL A 186 1.28 14.98 2.79
N GLU A 187 1.36 15.76 1.71
CA GLU A 187 0.81 17.12 1.67
C GLU A 187 -0.69 17.16 2.02
N GLU A 188 -1.49 16.19 1.54
CA GLU A 188 -2.93 16.14 1.78
C GLU A 188 -3.26 15.78 3.24
N PHE A 189 -2.50 14.85 3.83
CA PHE A 189 -2.72 14.35 5.19
C PHE A 189 -2.09 15.22 6.28
N SER A 190 -1.04 15.96 5.97
CA SER A 190 -0.33 16.83 6.91
C SER A 190 -0.91 18.24 7.02
N GLN A 191 -1.94 18.57 6.23
CA GLN A 191 -2.59 19.88 6.32
C GLN A 191 -3.13 20.10 7.73
N PRO A 192 -2.73 21.22 8.39
CA PRO A 192 -3.29 21.56 9.69
C PRO A 192 -4.80 21.72 9.60
N ARG A 193 -5.54 21.12 10.53
CA ARG A 193 -6.98 21.31 10.66
C ARG A 193 -7.27 22.27 11.78
N THR A 194 -8.26 23.12 11.58
CA THR A 194 -8.69 24.04 12.64
C THR A 194 -9.36 23.27 13.78
N PRO A 195 -9.40 23.83 15.00
CA PRO A 195 -10.15 23.23 16.11
C PRO A 195 -11.62 22.97 15.76
N GLU A 196 -12.24 23.84 14.95
CA GLU A 196 -13.62 23.71 14.49
C GLU A 196 -13.80 22.54 13.55
N GLU A 197 -12.86 22.32 12.61
CA GLU A 197 -12.88 21.16 11.70
C GLU A 197 -12.71 19.86 12.47
N ILE A 198 -11.80 19.82 13.45
CA ILE A 198 -11.62 18.67 14.34
C ILE A 198 -12.89 18.40 15.16
N ALA A 199 -13.47 19.43 15.74
CA ALA A 199 -14.71 19.30 16.51
C ALA A 199 -15.87 18.79 15.64
N ALA A 200 -16.01 19.28 14.42
CA ALA A 200 -16.99 18.80 13.45
C ALA A 200 -16.77 17.33 13.08
N ALA A 201 -15.52 16.91 12.86
CA ALA A 201 -15.17 15.52 12.58
C ALA A 201 -15.49 14.60 13.77
N ARG A 202 -15.16 15.04 14.99
CA ARG A 202 -15.50 14.32 16.23
C ARG A 202 -17.01 14.19 16.41
N HIS A 203 -17.75 15.28 16.22
CA HIS A 203 -19.21 15.28 16.28
C HIS A 203 -19.85 14.33 15.26
N ALA A 204 -19.36 14.32 14.03
CA ALA A 204 -19.84 13.43 12.97
C ALA A 204 -19.66 11.94 13.31
N LEU A 205 -18.63 11.59 14.10
CA LEU A 205 -18.40 10.24 14.63
C LEU A 205 -19.12 9.99 15.97
N GLY A 206 -19.84 10.98 16.50
CA GLY A 206 -20.52 10.90 17.81
C GLY A 206 -19.55 10.89 19.00
N ILE A 207 -18.33 11.43 18.83
CA ILE A 207 -17.36 11.59 19.93
C ILE A 207 -17.78 12.82 20.75
N ARG A 208 -18.00 12.63 22.04
CA ARG A 208 -18.42 13.69 22.97
C ARG A 208 -17.20 14.43 23.53
N GLU A 209 -17.45 15.59 24.08
CA GLU A 209 -16.42 16.34 24.80
C GLU A 209 -15.90 15.53 26.01
N GLY A 210 -14.58 15.53 26.20
CA GLY A 210 -13.91 14.76 27.25
C GLY A 210 -13.72 13.27 26.94
N GLU A 211 -14.29 12.72 25.86
CA GLU A 211 -14.05 11.34 25.49
C GLU A 211 -12.71 11.19 24.76
N PHE A 212 -11.98 10.11 25.09
CA PHE A 212 -10.76 9.70 24.37
C PHE A 212 -11.11 8.78 23.22
N ALA A 213 -10.74 9.14 22.00
CA ALA A 213 -11.05 8.40 20.79
C ALA A 213 -9.85 7.60 20.30
N ALA A 214 -9.86 6.27 20.45
CA ALA A 214 -8.92 5.37 19.82
C ALA A 214 -9.54 4.79 18.53
N GLY A 215 -8.89 4.96 17.38
CA GLY A 215 -9.49 4.55 16.11
C GLY A 215 -8.56 3.78 15.20
N THR A 216 -9.15 3.00 14.31
CA THR A 216 -8.45 2.35 13.20
C THR A 216 -9.25 2.51 11.91
N VAL A 217 -8.55 2.75 10.80
CA VAL A 217 -9.12 2.75 9.46
C VAL A 217 -8.55 1.56 8.71
N THR A 218 -9.37 0.52 8.50
CA THR A 218 -8.87 -0.74 7.97
C THR A 218 -9.99 -1.58 7.36
N ARG A 219 -9.62 -2.62 6.59
CA ARG A 219 -10.58 -3.64 6.17
C ARG A 219 -10.90 -4.58 7.33
N LEU A 220 -12.14 -5.07 7.40
CA LEU A 220 -12.54 -6.06 8.40
C LEU A 220 -12.23 -7.47 7.89
N HIS A 221 -10.94 -7.85 7.99
CA HIS A 221 -10.38 -9.10 7.48
C HIS A 221 -9.39 -9.68 8.50
N ASP A 222 -9.19 -11.01 8.50
CA ASP A 222 -8.36 -11.74 9.47
C ASP A 222 -6.96 -11.12 9.65
N SER A 223 -6.32 -10.71 8.54
CA SER A 223 -4.98 -10.11 8.59
C SER A 223 -4.89 -8.86 9.46
N LYS A 224 -6.01 -8.21 9.74
CA LYS A 224 -6.07 -6.92 10.44
C LYS A 224 -6.23 -7.05 11.97
N GLY A 225 -6.48 -8.27 12.49
CA GLY A 225 -6.51 -8.55 13.92
C GLY A 225 -7.51 -7.71 14.71
N ASN A 226 -8.61 -7.28 14.07
CA ASN A 226 -9.60 -6.39 14.70
C ASN A 226 -10.26 -7.04 15.91
N GLU A 227 -10.30 -8.37 15.99
CA GLU A 227 -10.76 -9.13 17.16
C GLU A 227 -9.97 -8.81 18.43
N TYR A 228 -8.65 -8.60 18.30
CA TYR A 228 -7.78 -8.22 19.43
C TYR A 228 -7.99 -6.77 19.86
N LEU A 229 -8.41 -5.88 18.93
CA LEU A 229 -8.80 -4.53 19.29
C LEU A 229 -10.12 -4.51 20.08
N VAL A 230 -11.08 -5.34 19.70
CA VAL A 230 -12.35 -5.48 20.42
C VAL A 230 -12.12 -6.02 21.85
N GLU A 231 -11.24 -7.01 22.00
CA GLU A 231 -10.85 -7.52 23.34
C GLU A 231 -10.10 -6.47 24.15
N ALA A 232 -9.14 -5.79 23.56
CA ALA A 232 -8.37 -4.73 24.22
C ALA A 232 -9.28 -3.57 24.67
N ALA A 233 -10.28 -3.22 23.85
CA ALA A 233 -11.23 -2.17 24.18
C ALA A 233 -11.97 -2.45 25.49
N ARG A 234 -12.36 -3.72 25.77
CA ARG A 234 -13.00 -4.06 27.04
C ARG A 234 -12.07 -3.79 28.22
N LEU A 235 -10.81 -4.23 28.12
CA LEU A 235 -9.82 -4.03 29.20
C LEU A 235 -9.51 -2.54 29.43
N VAL A 236 -9.50 -1.74 28.36
CA VAL A 236 -9.28 -0.29 28.47
C VAL A 236 -10.49 0.40 29.10
N VAL A 237 -11.71 0.11 28.64
CA VAL A 237 -12.94 0.75 29.14
C VAL A 237 -13.19 0.45 30.62
N ASP A 238 -12.74 -0.70 31.14
CA ASP A 238 -12.80 -1.02 32.56
C ASP A 238 -11.96 -0.08 33.45
N ARG A 239 -10.88 0.47 32.89
CA ARG A 239 -9.99 1.42 33.59
C ARG A 239 -10.28 2.88 33.23
N HIS A 240 -10.68 3.13 31.98
CA HIS A 240 -10.95 4.43 31.39
C HIS A 240 -12.34 4.44 30.73
N PRO A 241 -13.41 4.62 31.49
CA PRO A 241 -14.78 4.64 30.98
C PRO A 241 -15.04 5.74 29.94
N GLU A 242 -14.23 6.79 29.90
CA GLU A 242 -14.27 7.85 28.89
C GLU A 242 -13.70 7.42 27.53
N ALA A 243 -12.98 6.29 27.46
CA ALA A 243 -12.41 5.81 26.22
C ALA A 243 -13.48 5.21 25.29
N ARG A 244 -13.40 5.58 24.01
CA ARG A 244 -14.22 5.02 22.94
C ARG A 244 -13.37 4.55 21.78
N PHE A 245 -13.81 3.49 21.14
CA PHE A 245 -13.12 2.84 20.05
C PHE A 245 -13.90 2.98 18.75
N PHE A 246 -13.20 3.28 17.66
CA PHE A 246 -13.79 3.51 16.35
C PHE A 246 -13.13 2.62 15.32
N LEU A 247 -13.91 1.72 14.72
CA LEU A 247 -13.47 0.83 13.67
C LEU A 247 -14.11 1.27 12.34
N ALA A 248 -13.33 2.04 11.56
CA ALA A 248 -13.73 2.55 10.28
C ALA A 248 -13.28 1.58 9.16
N GLY A 249 -14.24 1.11 8.38
CA GLY A 249 -14.03 0.21 7.26
C GLY A 249 -15.12 -0.84 7.12
N GLU A 250 -14.96 -1.67 6.11
CA GLU A 250 -15.89 -2.75 5.76
C GLU A 250 -15.13 -4.06 5.54
N GLY A 251 -15.85 -5.17 5.64
CA GLY A 251 -15.29 -6.49 5.35
C GLY A 251 -16.12 -7.62 5.93
N PRO A 252 -15.80 -8.87 5.55
CA PRO A 252 -16.58 -10.05 5.90
C PRO A 252 -16.67 -10.33 7.39
N LEU A 253 -15.70 -9.84 8.20
CA LEU A 253 -15.69 -10.06 9.64
C LEU A 253 -16.62 -9.14 10.43
N ARG A 254 -17.27 -8.14 9.80
CA ARG A 254 -18.11 -7.18 10.50
C ARG A 254 -19.13 -7.84 11.43
N PRO A 255 -19.96 -8.82 11.01
CA PRO A 255 -20.95 -9.43 11.89
C PRO A 255 -20.32 -10.15 13.09
N ALA A 256 -19.18 -10.80 12.89
CA ALA A 256 -18.48 -11.50 13.97
C ALA A 256 -17.90 -10.55 15.01
N LEU A 257 -17.33 -9.43 14.55
CA LEU A 257 -16.77 -8.39 15.42
C LEU A 257 -17.85 -7.66 16.20
N GLU A 258 -18.99 -7.34 15.58
CA GLU A 258 -20.15 -6.75 16.24
C GLU A 258 -20.70 -7.68 17.34
N ALA A 259 -20.83 -8.98 17.03
CA ALA A 259 -21.23 -9.97 18.02
C ALA A 259 -20.21 -10.12 19.17
N GLN A 260 -18.91 -10.00 18.89
CA GLN A 260 -17.86 -10.01 19.91
C GLN A 260 -17.97 -8.78 20.83
N ALA A 261 -18.10 -7.59 20.26
CA ALA A 261 -18.28 -6.35 21.03
C ALA A 261 -19.52 -6.40 21.93
N GLN A 262 -20.62 -6.95 21.41
CA GLN A 262 -21.85 -7.15 22.19
C GLN A 262 -21.66 -8.13 23.34
N ARG A 263 -21.02 -9.29 23.12
CA ARG A 263 -20.72 -10.27 24.18
C ARG A 263 -19.83 -9.68 25.28
N LEU A 264 -18.92 -8.79 24.92
CA LEU A 264 -18.06 -8.10 25.87
C LEU A 264 -18.72 -6.88 26.53
N GLY A 265 -19.98 -6.59 26.22
CA GLY A 265 -20.73 -5.50 26.83
C GLY A 265 -20.16 -4.10 26.52
N LEU A 266 -19.55 -3.93 25.35
CA LEU A 266 -18.93 -2.65 24.99
C LEU A 266 -19.95 -1.54 24.65
N GLY A 267 -21.16 -1.91 24.19
CA GLY A 267 -22.23 -0.95 23.90
C GLY A 267 -21.76 0.18 22.96
N ASP A 268 -21.99 1.42 23.37
CA ASP A 268 -21.59 2.62 22.62
C ASP A 268 -20.09 2.95 22.74
N ARG A 269 -19.33 2.19 23.52
CA ARG A 269 -17.88 2.35 23.65
C ARG A 269 -17.09 1.78 22.48
N PHE A 270 -17.70 0.93 21.63
CA PHE A 270 -17.09 0.42 20.42
C PHE A 270 -18.00 0.67 19.22
N VAL A 271 -17.57 1.57 18.33
CA VAL A 271 -18.35 2.06 17.20
C VAL A 271 -17.82 1.49 15.88
N PHE A 272 -18.69 0.82 15.13
CA PHE A 272 -18.43 0.36 13.77
C PHE A 272 -18.87 1.44 12.78
N VAL A 273 -17.93 2.28 12.36
CA VAL A 273 -18.18 3.48 11.53
C VAL A 273 -18.65 3.12 10.11
N GLY A 274 -18.20 1.97 9.61
CA GLY A 274 -18.42 1.62 8.20
C GLY A 274 -17.38 2.27 7.28
N PHE A 275 -17.69 2.29 5.98
CA PHE A 275 -16.79 2.88 4.99
C PHE A 275 -16.66 4.39 5.17
N VAL A 276 -15.43 4.88 5.19
CA VAL A 276 -15.11 6.31 5.23
C VAL A 276 -14.45 6.73 3.93
N LYS A 277 -14.95 7.78 3.31
CA LYS A 277 -14.41 8.36 2.08
C LYS A 277 -13.22 9.29 2.38
N ASP A 278 -13.38 10.16 3.38
CA ASP A 278 -12.36 11.10 3.83
C ASP A 278 -11.63 10.54 5.05
N VAL A 279 -10.52 9.84 4.77
CA VAL A 279 -9.70 9.24 5.81
C VAL A 279 -8.91 10.29 6.59
N ALA A 280 -8.49 11.38 5.95
CA ALA A 280 -7.74 12.44 6.62
C ALA A 280 -8.58 13.12 7.70
N THR A 281 -9.84 13.45 7.40
CA THR A 281 -10.80 13.98 8.39
C THR A 281 -11.10 12.94 9.48
N THR A 282 -11.29 11.67 9.13
CA THR A 282 -11.53 10.61 10.12
C THR A 282 -10.35 10.45 11.09
N LEU A 283 -9.11 10.42 10.58
CA LEU A 283 -7.91 10.33 11.42
C LEU A 283 -7.75 11.56 12.32
N SER A 284 -8.13 12.75 11.86
CA SER A 284 -8.03 13.98 12.68
C SER A 284 -8.94 13.96 13.91
N ALA A 285 -10.02 13.17 13.89
CA ALA A 285 -10.94 13.02 15.01
C ALA A 285 -10.41 12.10 16.12
N PHE A 286 -9.39 11.28 15.83
CA PHE A 286 -8.83 10.32 16.78
C PHE A 286 -7.72 10.93 17.63
N ASP A 287 -7.69 10.60 18.91
CA ASP A 287 -6.59 10.91 19.82
C ASP A 287 -5.46 9.91 19.71
N LEU A 288 -5.76 8.70 19.18
CA LEU A 288 -4.81 7.61 18.99
C LEU A 288 -5.21 6.75 17.79
N SER A 289 -4.27 6.46 16.89
CA SER A 289 -4.44 5.47 15.83
C SER A 289 -3.95 4.10 16.29
N VAL A 290 -4.74 3.04 16.05
CA VAL A 290 -4.41 1.67 16.48
C VAL A 290 -4.33 0.74 15.28
N PHE A 291 -3.25 -0.04 15.18
CA PHE A 291 -3.03 -1.03 14.13
C PHE A 291 -2.81 -2.42 14.74
N PRO A 292 -3.88 -3.19 15.00
CA PRO A 292 -3.79 -4.50 15.66
C PRO A 292 -3.43 -5.64 14.70
N SER A 293 -2.84 -5.34 13.55
CA SER A 293 -2.62 -6.25 12.43
C SER A 293 -1.82 -7.50 12.81
N LEU A 294 -2.13 -8.61 12.16
CA LEU A 294 -1.43 -9.89 12.31
C LEU A 294 -0.31 -10.06 11.28
N TRP A 295 -0.56 -9.60 10.06
CA TRP A 295 0.42 -9.51 8.96
C TRP A 295 0.01 -8.44 7.97
N GLU A 296 1.01 -7.79 7.39
CA GLU A 296 0.85 -6.72 6.39
C GLU A 296 1.92 -6.85 5.29
N GLY A 297 1.61 -6.41 4.08
CA GLY A 297 2.64 -6.02 3.15
C GLY A 297 3.23 -4.69 3.61
N THR A 298 2.49 -3.61 3.37
CA THR A 298 2.68 -2.28 3.99
C THR A 298 1.33 -1.58 3.97
N PRO A 299 0.71 -1.31 5.12
CA PRO A 299 -0.62 -0.72 5.14
C PRO A 299 -0.57 0.75 4.79
N LEU A 300 -1.29 1.17 3.73
CA LEU A 300 -1.36 2.57 3.32
C LEU A 300 -1.86 3.48 4.45
N THR A 301 -2.79 2.97 5.26
CA THR A 301 -3.34 3.72 6.40
C THR A 301 -2.33 4.04 7.49
N ALA A 302 -1.22 3.28 7.60
CA ALA A 302 -0.14 3.63 8.52
C ALA A 302 0.67 4.84 8.01
N PHE A 303 0.91 4.95 6.69
CA PHE A 303 1.51 6.16 6.12
C PHE A 303 0.60 7.37 6.30
N GLU A 304 -0.72 7.19 6.16
CA GLU A 304 -1.71 8.24 6.38
C GLU A 304 -1.73 8.70 7.84
N ALA A 305 -1.66 7.78 8.79
CA ALA A 305 -1.60 8.11 10.22
C ALA A 305 -0.29 8.84 10.58
N LEU A 306 0.85 8.39 10.02
CA LEU A 306 2.13 9.10 10.15
C LEU A 306 2.01 10.54 9.60
N ALA A 307 1.50 10.71 8.37
CA ALA A 307 1.36 12.01 7.73
C ALA A 307 0.38 12.93 8.46
N SER A 308 -0.68 12.38 9.07
CA SER A 308 -1.63 13.12 9.90
C SER A 308 -1.08 13.45 11.31
N ALA A 309 0.19 13.15 11.57
CA ALA A 309 0.82 13.34 12.88
C ALA A 309 -0.04 12.76 14.02
N ARG A 310 -0.57 11.53 13.85
CA ARG A 310 -1.32 10.85 14.90
C ARG A 310 -0.39 9.96 15.71
N PRO A 311 -0.49 9.95 17.05
CA PRO A 311 0.20 8.95 17.85
C PRO A 311 -0.32 7.57 17.49
N ILE A 312 0.58 6.58 17.44
CA ILE A 312 0.27 5.24 16.93
C ILE A 312 0.60 4.19 17.98
N VAL A 313 -0.34 3.26 18.21
CA VAL A 313 -0.07 1.96 18.81
C VAL A 313 -0.25 0.90 17.71
N ALA A 314 0.76 0.09 17.49
CA ALA A 314 0.74 -0.94 16.47
C ALA A 314 1.30 -2.26 17.00
N THR A 315 0.92 -3.35 16.35
CA THR A 315 1.55 -4.64 16.60
C THR A 315 2.87 -4.77 15.85
N ASP A 316 3.66 -5.78 16.22
CA ASP A 316 4.88 -6.20 15.54
C ASP A 316 4.62 -6.96 14.22
N ALA A 317 3.51 -6.65 13.53
CA ALA A 317 3.23 -7.18 12.21
C ALA A 317 4.25 -6.67 11.18
N ASP A 318 4.69 -7.56 10.29
CA ASP A 318 5.87 -7.42 9.46
C ASP A 318 6.00 -6.05 8.76
N GLY A 319 5.08 -5.69 7.88
CA GLY A 319 5.17 -4.43 7.14
C GLY A 319 4.99 -3.16 7.99
N LEU A 320 4.43 -3.27 9.21
CA LEU A 320 4.34 -2.15 10.14
C LEU A 320 5.71 -1.82 10.76
N THR A 321 6.47 -2.84 11.17
CA THR A 321 7.79 -2.66 11.78
C THR A 321 8.85 -2.16 10.80
N ASP A 322 8.56 -2.20 9.50
CA ASP A 322 9.45 -1.63 8.49
C ASP A 322 9.34 -0.10 8.38
N ILE A 323 8.22 0.47 8.78
CA ILE A 323 7.90 1.90 8.60
C ILE A 323 7.67 2.65 9.92
N LEU A 324 7.46 1.92 11.02
CA LEU A 324 7.24 2.46 12.36
C LEU A 324 8.46 2.20 13.26
N ASP A 325 9.04 3.26 13.78
CA ASP A 325 10.15 3.19 14.72
C ASP A 325 9.62 3.04 16.14
N ALA A 326 9.88 1.90 16.79
CA ALA A 326 9.44 1.60 18.15
C ALA A 326 9.94 2.65 19.16
N GLY A 327 9.01 3.22 19.92
CA GLY A 327 9.30 4.26 20.94
C GLY A 327 9.63 5.65 20.35
N ARG A 328 9.76 5.79 19.04
CA ARG A 328 9.99 7.07 18.38
C ARG A 328 8.74 7.57 17.62
N THR A 329 8.20 6.79 16.69
CA THR A 329 7.00 7.16 15.89
C THR A 329 5.76 6.38 16.28
N ALA A 330 5.91 5.24 16.96
CA ALA A 330 4.84 4.40 17.43
C ALA A 330 5.23 3.60 18.68
N TRP A 331 4.27 3.16 19.44
CA TRP A 331 4.43 2.06 20.40
C TRP A 331 4.12 0.74 19.70
N ILE A 332 5.05 -0.20 19.80
CA ILE A 332 4.92 -1.52 19.20
C ILE A 332 4.67 -2.55 20.30
N VAL A 333 3.65 -3.40 20.09
CA VAL A 333 3.27 -4.49 20.99
C VAL A 333 3.22 -5.83 20.24
N PRO A 334 3.34 -6.97 20.94
CA PRO A 334 3.21 -8.26 20.29
C PRO A 334 1.82 -8.44 19.64
N LYS A 335 1.80 -8.93 18.40
CA LYS A 335 0.56 -9.34 17.72
C LYS A 335 -0.13 -10.49 18.46
N ARG A 336 -1.46 -10.61 18.30
CA ARG A 336 -2.30 -11.59 18.98
C ARG A 336 -2.29 -11.47 20.51
N ASN A 337 -2.07 -10.28 21.02
CA ASN A 337 -2.02 -10.01 22.45
C ASN A 337 -2.87 -8.79 22.81
N ALA A 338 -4.15 -9.02 23.07
CA ALA A 338 -5.11 -7.98 23.44
C ALA A 338 -4.73 -7.29 24.77
N ALA A 339 -4.14 -8.01 25.71
CA ALA A 339 -3.72 -7.44 26.99
C ALA A 339 -2.57 -6.44 26.80
N ALA A 340 -1.53 -6.80 26.04
CA ALA A 340 -0.43 -5.89 25.73
C ALA A 340 -0.90 -4.67 24.91
N LEU A 341 -1.87 -4.88 24.00
CA LEU A 341 -2.49 -3.78 23.25
C LEU A 341 -3.24 -2.83 24.19
N ALA A 342 -4.06 -3.37 25.09
CA ALA A 342 -4.79 -2.59 26.08
C ALA A 342 -3.87 -1.80 27.02
N GLU A 343 -2.84 -2.44 27.58
CA GLU A 343 -1.85 -1.78 28.44
C GLU A 343 -1.17 -0.59 27.74
N LYS A 344 -0.86 -0.73 26.46
CA LYS A 344 -0.24 0.35 25.71
C LYS A 344 -1.22 1.47 25.34
N ILE A 345 -2.50 1.15 25.10
CA ILE A 345 -3.54 2.16 24.90
C ILE A 345 -3.78 2.92 26.20
N VAL A 346 -3.87 2.23 27.35
CA VAL A 346 -3.97 2.86 28.68
C VAL A 346 -2.77 3.78 28.92
N TYR A 347 -1.56 3.30 28.68
CA TYR A 347 -0.36 4.14 28.79
C TYR A 347 -0.48 5.40 27.91
N ALA A 348 -0.97 5.27 26.70
CA ALA A 348 -1.18 6.40 25.81
C ALA A 348 -2.24 7.40 26.36
N ILE A 349 -3.28 6.93 27.02
CA ILE A 349 -4.29 7.79 27.67
C ILE A 349 -3.63 8.59 28.82
N GLU A 350 -2.90 7.91 29.67
CA GLU A 350 -2.31 8.47 30.90
C GLU A 350 -1.08 9.38 30.63
N HIS A 351 -0.47 9.31 29.42
CA HIS A 351 0.76 10.04 29.09
C HIS A 351 0.60 10.96 27.87
N PRO A 352 -0.11 12.08 28.00
CA PRO A 352 -0.39 13.01 26.89
C PRO A 352 0.88 13.61 26.27
N ASP A 353 1.92 13.87 27.05
CA ASP A 353 3.18 14.43 26.56
C ASP A 353 3.92 13.43 25.64
N GLU A 354 3.91 12.14 26.01
CA GLU A 354 4.49 11.08 25.18
C GLU A 354 3.69 10.91 23.87
N ARG A 355 2.34 11.00 23.93
CA ARG A 355 1.51 11.02 22.72
C ARG A 355 1.92 12.16 21.80
N ALA A 356 2.03 13.37 22.33
CA ALA A 356 2.42 14.54 21.55
C ALA A 356 3.82 14.38 20.92
N ARG A 357 4.77 13.83 21.66
CA ARG A 357 6.13 13.55 21.18
C ARG A 357 6.12 12.53 20.03
N LEU A 358 5.40 11.42 20.17
CA LEU A 358 5.29 10.42 19.10
C LEU A 358 4.59 10.98 17.87
N ALA A 359 3.54 11.76 18.06
CA ALA A 359 2.79 12.42 16.99
C ALA A 359 3.69 13.35 16.16
N ALA A 360 4.49 14.19 16.82
CA ALA A 360 5.45 15.07 16.15
C ALA A 360 6.49 14.27 15.33
N ASN A 361 7.06 13.22 15.93
CA ASN A 361 8.01 12.34 15.26
C ASN A 361 7.38 11.57 14.10
N ALA A 362 6.12 11.16 14.21
CA ALA A 362 5.37 10.51 13.16
C ALA A 362 5.24 11.43 11.94
N GLY A 363 4.82 12.68 12.17
CA GLY A 363 4.72 13.70 11.13
C GLY A 363 6.04 13.95 10.42
N GLU A 364 7.14 14.06 11.16
CA GLU A 364 8.48 14.23 10.56
C GLU A 364 8.90 13.00 9.75
N SER A 365 8.69 11.79 10.29
CA SER A 365 9.03 10.54 9.62
C SER A 365 8.22 10.32 8.33
N SER A 366 7.00 10.84 8.25
CA SER A 366 6.12 10.66 7.09
C SER A 366 6.72 11.23 5.79
N LYS A 367 7.58 12.26 5.89
CA LYS A 367 8.27 12.86 4.73
C LYS A 367 9.10 11.85 3.95
N ASN A 368 9.59 10.77 4.60
CA ASN A 368 10.30 9.68 3.93
C ASN A 368 9.38 8.75 3.12
N PHE A 369 8.07 8.90 3.26
CA PHE A 369 7.05 8.03 2.66
C PHE A 369 6.03 8.84 1.86
N ASP A 370 6.51 9.87 1.13
CA ASP A 370 5.66 10.63 0.22
C ASP A 370 5.47 9.90 -1.11
N VAL A 371 4.21 9.82 -1.57
CA VAL A 371 3.88 9.15 -2.83
C VAL A 371 4.51 9.85 -4.04
N THR A 372 4.77 11.15 -3.97
CA THR A 372 5.43 11.89 -5.05
C THR A 372 6.90 11.47 -5.18
N ALA A 373 7.59 11.29 -4.04
CA ALA A 373 8.95 10.73 -4.02
C ALA A 373 8.97 9.30 -4.56
N PHE A 374 7.98 8.47 -4.20
CA PHE A 374 7.81 7.12 -4.76
C PHE A 374 7.64 7.18 -6.29
N VAL A 375 6.80 8.08 -6.82
CA VAL A 375 6.60 8.24 -8.27
C VAL A 375 7.91 8.65 -8.97
N ARG A 376 8.68 9.59 -8.41
CA ARG A 376 10.00 9.97 -8.98
C ARG A 376 10.96 8.77 -9.06
N LYS A 377 10.96 7.90 -8.04
CA LYS A 377 11.74 6.64 -8.08
C LYS A 377 11.29 5.74 -9.24
N MET A 378 9.98 5.62 -9.47
CA MET A 378 9.44 4.84 -10.58
C MET A 378 9.79 5.47 -11.94
N GLU A 379 9.70 6.79 -12.08
CA GLU A 379 10.09 7.50 -13.29
C GLU A 379 11.57 7.27 -13.65
N ARG A 380 12.44 7.37 -12.64
CA ARG A 380 13.87 7.07 -12.81
C ARG A 380 14.10 5.61 -13.20
N LEU A 381 13.41 4.68 -12.54
CA LEU A 381 13.50 3.25 -12.86
C LEU A 381 13.04 2.98 -14.30
N TYR A 382 11.92 3.56 -14.74
CA TYR A 382 11.40 3.38 -16.09
C TYR A 382 12.38 3.93 -17.14
N THR A 383 12.94 5.11 -16.90
CA THR A 383 13.96 5.69 -17.79
C THR A 383 15.18 4.77 -17.92
N LEU A 384 15.71 4.27 -16.79
CA LEU A 384 16.85 3.34 -16.80
C LEU A 384 16.50 2.04 -17.53
N LEU A 385 15.35 1.44 -17.28
CA LEU A 385 14.91 0.21 -17.95
C LEU A 385 14.82 0.42 -19.46
N HIS A 386 14.25 1.52 -19.92
CA HIS A 386 14.14 1.83 -21.34
C HIS A 386 15.52 1.93 -22.02
N HIS A 387 16.49 2.56 -21.35
CA HIS A 387 17.84 2.72 -21.91
C HIS A 387 18.67 1.42 -21.97
N VAL A 388 18.50 0.54 -20.96
CA VAL A 388 19.34 -0.68 -20.84
C VAL A 388 18.68 -1.94 -21.41
N SER A 389 17.36 -1.94 -21.55
CA SER A 389 16.57 -3.08 -22.02
C SER A 389 16.50 -3.10 -23.54
N ARG A 390 17.59 -3.51 -24.18
CA ARG A 390 17.52 -3.99 -25.57
C ARG A 390 17.48 -5.53 -25.56
N PRO A 391 16.91 -6.20 -26.57
CA PRO A 391 16.69 -7.67 -26.58
C PRO A 391 17.91 -8.52 -26.24
N THR A 392 19.11 -7.96 -26.41
CA THR A 392 20.40 -8.64 -26.17
C THR A 392 21.01 -8.36 -24.78
N LYS A 393 20.45 -7.47 -23.95
CA LYS A 393 21.05 -7.05 -22.67
C LYS A 393 20.09 -7.14 -21.46
N ARG A 394 19.40 -8.27 -21.30
CA ARG A 394 18.44 -8.53 -20.19
C ARG A 394 19.01 -8.37 -18.76
N ARG A 395 20.32 -8.26 -18.58
CA ARG A 395 20.97 -8.02 -17.29
C ARG A 395 21.46 -6.58 -17.11
N GLY A 396 21.25 -5.71 -18.09
CA GLY A 396 21.83 -4.36 -18.07
C GLY A 396 21.36 -3.50 -16.88
N ILE A 397 20.12 -3.69 -16.42
CA ILE A 397 19.60 -2.94 -15.26
C ILE A 397 20.36 -3.25 -13.97
N LEU A 398 20.84 -4.48 -13.78
CA LEU A 398 21.56 -4.91 -12.57
C LEU A 398 22.99 -4.34 -12.49
N THR A 399 23.51 -3.77 -13.57
CA THR A 399 24.78 -3.06 -13.59
C THR A 399 24.64 -1.58 -13.26
N GLN A 400 23.40 -1.08 -13.13
CA GLN A 400 23.11 0.31 -12.79
C GLN A 400 23.08 0.53 -11.29
N ASP A 401 23.35 1.75 -10.85
CA ASP A 401 23.11 2.14 -9.45
C ASP A 401 21.61 2.26 -9.20
N LEU A 402 21.07 1.29 -8.46
CA LEU A 402 19.68 1.23 -8.05
C LEU A 402 19.48 1.66 -6.59
N SER A 403 20.48 2.23 -5.94
CA SER A 403 20.42 2.64 -4.54
C SER A 403 19.32 3.67 -4.26
N PHE A 404 18.96 4.49 -5.26
CA PHE A 404 17.85 5.46 -5.15
C PHE A 404 16.49 4.80 -4.84
N LEU A 405 16.29 3.52 -5.20
CA LEU A 405 15.06 2.81 -4.90
C LEU A 405 14.87 2.58 -3.40
N THR A 406 15.96 2.35 -2.68
CA THR A 406 15.96 1.95 -1.27
C THR A 406 16.26 3.11 -0.31
N ARG A 407 16.87 4.19 -0.79
CA ARG A 407 17.14 5.38 0.02
C ARG A 407 15.87 6.20 0.20
N GLY A 408 15.62 6.71 1.42
CA GLY A 408 14.77 7.87 1.61
C GLY A 408 15.45 9.05 0.87
N GLU A 409 14.74 9.74 -0.02
CA GLU A 409 15.22 11.04 -0.49
C GLU A 409 15.11 11.96 0.72
N ALA A 410 16.26 12.33 1.31
CA ALA A 410 16.32 13.52 2.13
C ALA A 410 15.94 14.69 1.22
N ALA A 411 14.86 15.39 1.58
CA ALA A 411 14.38 16.58 0.90
C ALA A 411 15.44 17.67 0.96
#